data_b3d2c46571df15a165c962f82b001092
#
_entry.id   b3d2c46571df15a165c962f82b001092
#
_cell.length_a   1.000
_cell.length_b   1.000
_cell.length_c   1.000
_cell.angle_alpha   90.00
_cell.angle_beta   90.00
_cell.angle_gamma   90.00
#
_symmetry.space_group_name_H-M   'P 1'
#
loop_
_entity.id
_entity.type
_entity.pdbx_description
1 polymer ?
#
loop_
_entity_poly.entity_id
_entity_poly.type
_entity_poly.pdbx_seq_one_letter_code
_entity_poly.pdbx_strand_id
1 'polypeptide(L)'
;MRRFLLLLLSLSLAIVPACNAEAISFTDALGERVELSQRPERVAVLFSSFAEMWTLAGGEVAVTVGETIERGFAPADAALVDDGAGKSINLELLISLKPDFVICSADIEAQAEASGLLRQAGIPVACFRVDSFSDYLDVFGQMCAVTGDTAAYAQYGAALADEIDALLASPETSAAAGTRILFVRAGSTASSTKAKTSAEHFVCEMLAELGCENIANASNQLSDNLNMEYILTEDPDVIFFSLMGDADAALDNVNDLLSQPAWQQLRAVREGNVHILPKDLFHFKPNARWAEAYAYLIDALNGANADAA
;
A
#
# COMPACT_ATOMS: atom_id res chain seq x y z
N MET A 1 63.64 45.58 -41.20
CA MET A 1 63.06 44.22 -41.26
C MET A 1 62.35 43.95 -39.93
N ARG A 2 61.02 44.19 -39.87
CA ARG A 2 60.14 43.93 -38.69
C ARG A 2 59.49 42.54 -38.84
N ARG A 3 59.81 41.61 -37.94
CA ARG A 3 59.16 40.30 -37.87
C ARG A 3 57.87 40.44 -37.03
N PHE A 4 56.70 40.26 -37.68
CA PHE A 4 55.40 40.10 -37.01
C PHE A 4 55.30 38.66 -36.49
N LEU A 5 55.16 38.51 -35.19
CA LEU A 5 54.85 37.21 -34.52
C LEU A 5 53.34 37.13 -34.39
N LEU A 6 52.70 36.27 -35.18
CA LEU A 6 51.29 35.94 -35.05
C LEU A 6 51.12 34.88 -33.93
N LEU A 7 50.51 35.27 -32.78
CA LEU A 7 50.08 34.38 -31.74
C LEU A 7 48.72 33.79 -32.13
N LEU A 8 48.73 32.50 -32.50
CA LEU A 8 47.52 31.70 -32.65
C LEU A 8 47.01 31.27 -31.30
N LEU A 9 45.93 31.92 -30.82
CA LEU A 9 45.19 31.52 -29.61
C LEU A 9 44.28 30.34 -29.97
N SER A 10 44.67 29.09 -29.66
CA SER A 10 43.83 27.92 -29.82
C SER A 10 42.82 27.88 -28.67
N LEU A 11 41.56 28.23 -28.98
CA LEU A 11 40.41 28.07 -28.10
C LEU A 11 40.03 26.57 -28.06
N SER A 12 40.52 25.84 -27.06
CA SER A 12 40.08 24.46 -26.80
C SER A 12 38.69 24.50 -26.20
N LEU A 13 37.67 24.22 -27.03
CA LEU A 13 36.29 23.98 -26.60
C LEU A 13 36.29 22.65 -25.85
N ALA A 14 36.27 22.69 -24.52
CA ALA A 14 36.05 21.52 -23.68
C ALA A 14 34.63 21.03 -23.92
N ILE A 15 34.47 19.95 -24.69
CA ILE A 15 33.21 19.22 -24.77
C ILE A 15 33.04 18.51 -23.42
N VAL A 16 32.24 19.09 -22.54
CA VAL A 16 31.75 18.41 -21.35
C VAL A 16 30.79 17.31 -21.86
N PRO A 17 31.06 16.01 -21.64
CA PRO A 17 30.10 15.00 -21.98
C PRO A 17 28.83 15.29 -21.17
N ALA A 18 27.72 15.58 -21.87
CA ALA A 18 26.42 15.59 -21.26
C ALA A 18 26.20 14.14 -20.72
N CYS A 19 26.21 14.00 -19.41
CA CYS A 19 25.78 12.77 -18.77
C CYS A 19 24.30 12.64 -19.13
N ASN A 20 24.00 11.88 -20.18
CA ASN A 20 22.63 11.48 -20.46
C ASN A 20 22.23 10.55 -19.31
N ALA A 21 21.55 11.09 -18.30
CA ALA A 21 20.79 10.27 -17.40
C ALA A 21 19.84 9.43 -18.27
N GLU A 22 19.91 8.12 -18.18
CA GLU A 22 18.97 7.26 -18.90
C GLU A 22 17.55 7.67 -18.51
N ALA A 23 16.71 7.92 -19.51
CA ALA A 23 15.32 8.26 -19.28
C ALA A 23 14.64 7.10 -18.57
N ILE A 24 14.05 7.37 -17.40
CA ILE A 24 13.34 6.37 -16.62
C ILE A 24 11.96 6.21 -17.23
N SER A 25 11.58 4.98 -17.58
CA SER A 25 10.24 4.70 -18.11
C SER A 25 9.69 3.39 -17.58
N PHE A 26 8.40 3.38 -17.22
CA PHE A 26 7.65 2.22 -16.80
C PHE A 26 6.17 2.40 -17.14
N THR A 27 5.37 1.35 -16.95
CA THR A 27 3.91 1.40 -17.10
C THR A 27 3.28 1.36 -15.72
N ASP A 28 2.34 2.27 -15.44
CA ASP A 28 1.63 2.34 -14.17
C ASP A 28 0.44 1.36 -14.09
N ALA A 29 -0.24 1.31 -12.96
CA ALA A 29 -1.37 0.39 -12.73
C ALA A 29 -2.63 0.72 -13.56
N LEU A 30 -2.70 1.88 -14.21
CA LEU A 30 -3.76 2.23 -15.15
C LEU A 30 -3.39 1.87 -16.60
N GLY A 31 -2.20 1.28 -16.83
CA GLY A 31 -1.69 0.95 -18.16
C GLY A 31 -1.06 2.14 -18.89
N GLU A 32 -0.87 3.27 -18.21
CA GLU A 32 -0.29 4.48 -18.78
C GLU A 32 1.23 4.45 -18.69
N ARG A 33 1.90 4.91 -19.76
CA ARG A 33 3.34 5.00 -19.78
C ARG A 33 3.82 6.26 -19.06
N VAL A 34 4.66 6.06 -18.07
CA VAL A 34 5.35 7.11 -17.30
C VAL A 34 6.75 7.28 -17.87
N GLU A 35 7.12 8.51 -18.22
CA GLU A 35 8.46 8.85 -18.71
C GLU A 35 9.01 10.03 -17.91
N LEU A 36 10.19 9.85 -17.31
CA LEU A 36 10.91 10.87 -16.57
C LEU A 36 12.27 11.09 -17.26
N SER A 37 12.51 12.30 -17.77
CA SER A 37 13.78 12.65 -18.43
C SER A 37 14.93 12.84 -17.45
N GLN A 38 14.61 13.03 -16.17
CA GLN A 38 15.56 13.20 -15.06
C GLN A 38 14.88 12.77 -13.75
N ARG A 39 15.65 12.66 -12.68
CA ARG A 39 15.10 12.45 -11.34
C ARG A 39 14.23 13.64 -10.94
N PRO A 40 13.03 13.41 -10.41
CA PRO A 40 12.17 14.49 -9.97
C PRO A 40 12.69 15.11 -8.67
N GLU A 41 12.53 16.46 -8.58
CA GLU A 41 12.96 17.24 -7.42
C GLU A 41 11.79 17.71 -6.55
N ARG A 42 10.57 17.78 -7.15
CA ARG A 42 9.38 18.27 -6.45
C ARG A 42 8.23 17.31 -6.61
N VAL A 43 8.24 16.25 -5.81
CA VAL A 43 7.29 15.16 -5.91
C VAL A 43 6.05 15.42 -5.06
N ALA A 44 4.88 15.23 -5.68
CA ALA A 44 3.61 15.17 -4.99
C ALA A 44 3.20 13.70 -4.76
N VAL A 45 2.88 13.32 -3.52
CA VAL A 45 2.39 11.98 -3.21
C VAL A 45 1.02 12.08 -2.55
N LEU A 46 -0.01 11.55 -3.21
CA LEU A 46 -1.41 11.74 -2.85
C LEU A 46 -2.00 10.60 -2.00
N PHE A 47 -1.18 9.62 -1.62
CA PHE A 47 -1.59 8.48 -0.80
C PHE A 47 -0.52 8.12 0.21
N SER A 48 -0.88 8.09 1.49
CA SER A 48 0.08 7.97 2.61
C SER A 48 0.94 6.72 2.58
N SER A 49 0.40 5.57 2.15
CA SER A 49 1.18 4.33 2.02
C SER A 49 2.22 4.41 0.90
N PHE A 50 1.93 5.13 -0.19
CA PHE A 50 2.92 5.36 -1.25
C PHE A 50 3.93 6.44 -0.87
N ALA A 51 3.58 7.37 0.01
CA ALA A 51 4.54 8.32 0.57
C ALA A 51 5.57 7.61 1.46
N GLU A 52 5.15 6.63 2.27
CA GLU A 52 6.05 5.76 3.01
C GLU A 52 6.99 4.99 2.06
N MET A 53 6.46 4.35 1.03
CA MET A 53 7.29 3.64 0.03
C MET A 53 8.26 4.59 -0.67
N TRP A 54 7.81 5.78 -1.05
CA TRP A 54 8.64 6.78 -1.71
C TRP A 54 9.79 7.25 -0.81
N THR A 55 9.52 7.50 0.47
CA THR A 55 10.57 7.88 1.44
C THR A 55 11.53 6.73 1.73
N LEU A 56 11.05 5.48 1.82
CA LEU A 56 11.90 4.27 1.92
C LEU A 56 12.81 4.11 0.70
N ALA A 57 12.32 4.47 -0.49
CA ALA A 57 13.11 4.49 -1.72
C ALA A 57 14.08 5.69 -1.83
N GLY A 58 14.23 6.52 -0.78
CA GLY A 58 15.13 7.67 -0.76
C GLY A 58 14.57 8.93 -1.41
N GLY A 59 13.25 8.98 -1.65
CA GLY A 59 12.56 10.14 -2.21
C GLY A 59 12.10 11.14 -1.15
N GLU A 60 11.93 12.41 -1.55
CA GLU A 60 11.38 13.46 -0.71
C GLU A 60 9.94 13.81 -1.14
N VAL A 61 9.08 14.10 -0.16
CA VAL A 61 7.68 14.48 -0.39
C VAL A 61 7.53 15.98 -0.20
N ALA A 62 7.27 16.71 -1.30
CA ALA A 62 7.10 18.17 -1.28
C ALA A 62 5.64 18.61 -1.20
N VAL A 63 4.72 17.79 -1.75
CA VAL A 63 3.28 18.05 -1.79
C VAL A 63 2.56 16.76 -1.40
N THR A 64 1.55 16.84 -0.54
CA THR A 64 0.88 15.62 -0.06
C THR A 64 -0.52 15.88 0.48
N VAL A 65 -1.10 14.87 1.14
CA VAL A 65 -2.38 14.87 1.85
C VAL A 65 -2.14 14.84 3.37
N GLY A 66 -3.12 15.30 4.15
CA GLY A 66 -3.00 15.43 5.61
C GLY A 66 -2.60 14.14 6.31
N GLU A 67 -3.18 12.99 5.93
CA GLU A 67 -2.85 11.68 6.49
C GLU A 67 -1.35 11.33 6.38
N THR A 68 -0.70 11.77 5.31
CA THR A 68 0.75 11.52 5.13
C THR A 68 1.59 12.22 6.19
N ILE A 69 1.23 13.47 6.54
CA ILE A 69 1.92 14.22 7.60
C ILE A 69 1.61 13.61 8.97
N GLU A 70 0.36 13.26 9.23
CA GLU A 70 -0.06 12.63 10.49
C GLU A 70 0.68 11.31 10.74
N ARG A 71 0.95 10.54 9.68
CA ARG A 71 1.71 9.29 9.73
C ARG A 71 3.24 9.50 9.75
N GLY A 72 3.72 10.71 9.59
CA GLY A 72 5.15 11.05 9.64
C GLY A 72 5.95 10.74 8.35
N PHE A 73 5.29 10.56 7.22
CA PHE A 73 5.92 10.25 5.92
C PHE A 73 6.11 11.47 5.02
N ALA A 74 5.84 12.67 5.53
CA ALA A 74 6.19 13.93 4.89
C ALA A 74 6.58 14.96 5.95
N PRO A 75 7.42 15.96 5.59
CA PRO A 75 7.71 17.09 6.46
C PRO A 75 6.43 17.83 6.88
N ALA A 76 6.40 18.37 8.10
CA ALA A 76 5.24 19.10 8.61
C ALA A 76 4.88 20.37 7.80
N ASP A 77 5.81 20.87 7.02
CA ASP A 77 5.67 22.03 6.12
C ASP A 77 5.43 21.64 4.65
N ALA A 78 5.27 20.34 4.36
CA ALA A 78 4.85 19.89 3.03
C ALA A 78 3.53 20.54 2.63
N ALA A 79 3.39 20.92 1.36
CA ALA A 79 2.19 21.59 0.90
C ALA A 79 1.00 20.59 0.85
N LEU A 80 -0.10 20.94 1.51
CA LEU A 80 -1.32 20.13 1.52
C LEU A 80 -2.21 20.45 0.33
N VAL A 81 -2.78 19.43 -0.29
CA VAL A 81 -3.71 19.53 -1.44
C VAL A 81 -5.06 18.87 -1.19
N ASP A 82 -5.33 18.47 0.04
CA ASP A 82 -6.62 17.94 0.47
C ASP A 82 -7.18 18.75 1.66
N ASP A 83 -8.37 18.36 2.12
CA ASP A 83 -9.03 18.89 3.31
C ASP A 83 -8.72 18.07 4.59
N GLY A 84 -7.68 17.24 4.56
CA GLY A 84 -7.23 16.39 5.66
C GLY A 84 -7.65 14.91 5.55
N ALA A 85 -8.60 14.56 4.67
CA ALA A 85 -9.11 13.19 4.55
C ALA A 85 -8.46 12.38 3.40
N GLY A 86 -7.64 13.01 2.54
CA GLY A 86 -6.96 12.35 1.41
C GLY A 86 -7.86 11.89 0.26
N LYS A 87 -9.18 12.02 0.40
CA LYS A 87 -10.17 11.53 -0.57
C LYS A 87 -10.51 12.55 -1.65
N SER A 88 -10.46 13.83 -1.33
CA SER A 88 -10.76 14.94 -2.22
C SER A 88 -9.51 15.78 -2.42
N ILE A 89 -8.99 15.81 -3.63
CA ILE A 89 -7.78 16.55 -3.98
C ILE A 89 -8.14 17.87 -4.66
N ASN A 90 -7.57 18.97 -4.16
CA ASN A 90 -7.65 20.26 -4.84
C ASN A 90 -6.69 20.28 -6.03
N LEU A 91 -7.20 19.89 -7.20
CA LEU A 91 -6.42 19.74 -8.42
C LEU A 91 -5.81 21.07 -8.90
N GLU A 92 -6.54 22.20 -8.76
CA GLU A 92 -6.04 23.51 -9.16
C GLU A 92 -4.85 23.93 -8.31
N LEU A 93 -4.93 23.69 -6.98
CA LEU A 93 -3.84 23.94 -6.06
C LEU A 93 -2.64 23.03 -6.41
N LEU A 94 -2.87 21.73 -6.63
CA LEU A 94 -1.82 20.78 -7.00
C LEU A 94 -1.06 21.24 -8.25
N ILE A 95 -1.76 21.63 -9.32
CA ILE A 95 -1.16 22.15 -10.55
C ILE A 95 -0.39 23.45 -10.28
N SER A 96 -0.94 24.36 -9.45
CA SER A 96 -0.30 25.64 -9.13
C SER A 96 1.01 25.48 -8.36
N LEU A 97 1.16 24.39 -7.60
CA LEU A 97 2.37 24.03 -6.85
C LEU A 97 3.48 23.46 -7.77
N LYS A 98 3.18 23.19 -9.04
CA LYS A 98 4.11 22.75 -10.08
C LYS A 98 4.98 21.56 -9.65
N PRO A 99 4.40 20.43 -9.25
CA PRO A 99 5.18 19.22 -9.06
C PRO A 99 5.77 18.78 -10.41
N ASP A 100 6.94 18.19 -10.39
CA ASP A 100 7.58 17.59 -11.57
C ASP A 100 7.33 16.08 -11.68
N PHE A 101 6.72 15.49 -10.65
CA PHE A 101 6.17 14.14 -10.64
C PHE A 101 5.06 14.01 -9.62
N VAL A 102 4.00 13.25 -9.95
CA VAL A 102 2.88 12.95 -9.05
C VAL A 102 2.73 11.44 -8.89
N ILE A 103 2.64 10.99 -7.65
CA ILE A 103 2.35 9.61 -7.26
C ILE A 103 0.94 9.57 -6.66
N CYS A 104 0.07 8.73 -7.21
CA CYS A 104 -1.32 8.57 -6.77
C CYS A 104 -1.75 7.10 -6.72
N SER A 105 -2.91 6.84 -6.11
CA SER A 105 -3.50 5.50 -6.05
C SER A 105 -4.42 5.26 -7.24
N ALA A 106 -4.28 4.09 -7.88
CA ALA A 106 -5.20 3.62 -8.90
C ALA A 106 -6.55 3.15 -8.31
N ASP A 107 -6.59 2.86 -6.99
CA ASP A 107 -7.79 2.38 -6.29
C ASP A 107 -8.68 3.51 -5.77
N ILE A 108 -8.20 4.75 -5.81
CA ILE A 108 -8.99 5.94 -5.45
C ILE A 108 -9.46 6.61 -6.72
N GLU A 109 -10.75 6.42 -7.06
CA GLU A 109 -11.36 6.90 -8.32
C GLU A 109 -11.04 8.38 -8.60
N ALA A 110 -11.19 9.26 -7.61
CA ALA A 110 -10.89 10.68 -7.77
C ALA A 110 -9.41 10.95 -8.12
N GLN A 111 -8.47 10.13 -7.62
CA GLN A 111 -7.05 10.26 -7.96
C GLN A 111 -6.74 9.69 -9.35
N ALA A 112 -7.36 8.57 -9.71
CA ALA A 112 -7.25 7.98 -11.04
C ALA A 112 -7.79 8.94 -12.12
N GLU A 113 -8.94 9.57 -11.90
CA GLU A 113 -9.50 10.59 -12.79
C GLU A 113 -8.62 11.84 -12.88
N ALA A 114 -8.13 12.36 -11.74
CA ALA A 114 -7.24 13.51 -11.70
C ALA A 114 -5.93 13.27 -12.48
N SER A 115 -5.44 12.03 -12.52
CA SER A 115 -4.20 11.69 -13.23
C SER A 115 -4.24 12.04 -14.71
N GLY A 116 -5.39 11.83 -15.37
CA GLY A 116 -5.59 12.20 -16.78
C GLY A 116 -5.48 13.72 -17.02
N LEU A 117 -6.03 14.52 -16.10
CA LEU A 117 -5.97 15.99 -16.17
C LEU A 117 -4.56 16.52 -15.91
N LEU A 118 -3.84 15.90 -14.97
CA LEU A 118 -2.44 16.23 -14.66
C LEU A 118 -1.54 15.95 -15.86
N ARG A 119 -1.70 14.79 -16.54
CA ARG A 119 -0.96 14.46 -17.76
C ARG A 119 -1.25 15.47 -18.89
N GLN A 120 -2.52 15.90 -19.07
CA GLN A 120 -2.89 16.94 -20.01
C GLN A 120 -2.23 18.29 -19.69
N ALA A 121 -1.99 18.57 -18.39
CA ALA A 121 -1.23 19.75 -17.95
C ALA A 121 0.30 19.59 -18.12
N GLY A 122 0.77 18.46 -18.65
CA GLY A 122 2.18 18.18 -18.89
C GLY A 122 2.96 17.72 -17.64
N ILE A 123 2.25 17.28 -16.60
CA ILE A 123 2.85 16.77 -15.36
C ILE A 123 2.93 15.25 -15.44
N PRO A 124 4.10 14.62 -15.31
CA PRO A 124 4.24 13.18 -15.21
C PRO A 124 3.51 12.62 -13.99
N VAL A 125 2.73 11.56 -14.19
CA VAL A 125 1.93 10.92 -13.11
C VAL A 125 2.11 9.42 -13.16
N ALA A 126 2.30 8.79 -12.01
CA ALA A 126 2.20 7.36 -11.81
C ALA A 126 1.05 7.03 -10.84
N CYS A 127 0.09 6.24 -11.28
CA CYS A 127 -0.94 5.66 -10.42
C CYS A 127 -0.55 4.23 -10.07
N PHE A 128 -0.27 3.99 -8.80
CA PHE A 128 0.13 2.66 -8.31
C PHE A 128 -1.03 1.90 -7.67
N ARG A 129 -0.89 0.57 -7.65
CA ARG A 129 -1.73 -0.37 -6.91
C ARG A 129 -0.85 -1.39 -6.23
N VAL A 130 -1.18 -1.76 -5.00
CA VAL A 130 -0.48 -2.79 -4.24
C VAL A 130 -1.54 -3.64 -3.56
N ASP A 131 -1.82 -4.82 -4.10
CA ASP A 131 -2.79 -5.77 -3.56
C ASP A 131 -2.13 -7.05 -3.04
N SER A 132 -0.84 -7.23 -3.36
CA SER A 132 0.00 -8.35 -2.92
C SER A 132 1.41 -7.88 -2.56
N PHE A 133 2.20 -8.78 -1.95
CA PHE A 133 3.61 -8.53 -1.72
C PHE A 133 4.40 -8.42 -3.06
N SER A 134 4.00 -9.18 -4.07
CA SER A 134 4.59 -9.06 -5.42
C SER A 134 4.39 -7.67 -6.01
N ASP A 135 3.17 -7.09 -5.88
CA ASP A 135 2.91 -5.72 -6.32
C ASP A 135 3.77 -4.70 -5.57
N TYR A 136 3.96 -4.93 -4.23
CA TYR A 136 4.85 -4.09 -3.43
C TYR A 136 6.27 -4.10 -4.00
N LEU A 137 6.82 -5.28 -4.32
CA LEU A 137 8.16 -5.39 -4.88
C LEU A 137 8.30 -4.66 -6.21
N ASP A 138 7.32 -4.81 -7.09
CA ASP A 138 7.31 -4.16 -8.40
C ASP A 138 7.23 -2.64 -8.28
N VAL A 139 6.29 -2.12 -7.49
CA VAL A 139 6.10 -0.68 -7.27
C VAL A 139 7.31 -0.08 -6.55
N PHE A 140 7.82 -0.75 -5.52
CA PHE A 140 9.00 -0.30 -4.77
C PHE A 140 10.25 -0.30 -5.65
N GLY A 141 10.42 -1.33 -6.49
CA GLY A 141 11.48 -1.39 -7.50
C GLY A 141 11.42 -0.23 -8.49
N GLN A 142 10.23 0.14 -8.97
CA GLN A 142 10.03 1.31 -9.82
C GLN A 142 10.38 2.62 -9.09
N MET A 143 9.97 2.78 -7.84
CA MET A 143 10.33 3.95 -7.03
C MET A 143 11.85 4.04 -6.80
N CYS A 144 12.51 2.92 -6.47
CA CYS A 144 13.97 2.87 -6.34
C CYS A 144 14.69 3.17 -7.67
N ALA A 145 14.14 2.77 -8.80
CA ALA A 145 14.69 3.13 -10.12
C ALA A 145 14.57 4.64 -10.37
N VAL A 146 13.48 5.28 -9.96
CA VAL A 146 13.29 6.74 -10.09
C VAL A 146 14.26 7.50 -9.19
N THR A 147 14.44 7.10 -7.94
CA THR A 147 15.37 7.73 -6.99
C THR A 147 16.82 7.32 -7.24
N GLY A 148 17.04 6.15 -7.87
CA GLY A 148 18.34 5.49 -8.07
C GLY A 148 18.94 4.91 -6.80
N ASP A 149 18.14 4.69 -5.76
CA ASP A 149 18.58 4.03 -4.53
C ASP A 149 18.45 2.52 -4.62
N THR A 150 19.48 1.87 -5.15
CA THR A 150 19.55 0.40 -5.25
C THR A 150 19.77 -0.27 -3.89
N ALA A 151 20.34 0.46 -2.91
CA ALA A 151 20.56 -0.08 -1.57
C ALA A 151 19.22 -0.19 -0.82
N ALA A 152 18.31 0.76 -1.01
CA ALA A 152 16.95 0.67 -0.48
C ALA A 152 16.21 -0.57 -1.01
N TYR A 153 16.31 -0.84 -2.33
CA TYR A 153 15.70 -2.06 -2.88
C TYR A 153 16.31 -3.34 -2.33
N ALA A 154 17.64 -3.39 -2.14
CA ALA A 154 18.28 -4.55 -1.53
C ALA A 154 17.79 -4.79 -0.09
N GLN A 155 17.56 -3.73 0.68
CA GLN A 155 17.15 -3.80 2.09
C GLN A 155 15.63 -4.06 2.26
N TYR A 156 14.79 -3.27 1.59
CA TYR A 156 13.34 -3.27 1.79
C TYR A 156 12.56 -4.03 0.70
N GLY A 157 13.25 -4.53 -0.31
CA GLY A 157 12.71 -5.40 -1.34
C GLY A 157 13.26 -6.81 -1.23
N ALA A 158 14.50 -7.04 -1.68
CA ALA A 158 15.07 -8.37 -1.80
C ALA A 158 15.23 -9.09 -0.44
N ALA A 159 15.81 -8.43 0.58
CA ALA A 159 15.96 -9.05 1.89
C ALA A 159 14.60 -9.36 2.55
N LEU A 160 13.60 -8.50 2.33
CA LEU A 160 12.24 -8.73 2.81
C LEU A 160 11.57 -9.92 2.10
N ALA A 161 11.85 -10.11 0.79
CA ALA A 161 11.36 -11.28 0.06
C ALA A 161 11.96 -12.58 0.60
N ASP A 162 13.27 -12.62 0.87
CA ASP A 162 13.94 -13.78 1.47
C ASP A 162 13.33 -14.12 2.85
N GLU A 163 12.98 -13.12 3.66
CA GLU A 163 12.35 -13.30 4.98
C GLU A 163 10.95 -13.90 4.85
N ILE A 164 10.13 -13.38 3.93
CA ILE A 164 8.78 -13.89 3.67
C ILE A 164 8.83 -15.32 3.12
N ASP A 165 9.72 -15.61 2.18
CA ASP A 165 9.90 -16.96 1.65
C ASP A 165 10.24 -17.96 2.78
N ALA A 166 11.06 -17.56 3.75
CA ALA A 166 11.40 -18.38 4.91
C ALA A 166 10.17 -18.59 5.81
N LEU A 167 9.33 -17.56 6.03
CA LEU A 167 8.08 -17.68 6.79
C LEU A 167 7.09 -18.62 6.10
N LEU A 168 6.91 -18.49 4.80
CA LEU A 168 5.99 -19.32 4.01
C LEU A 168 6.43 -20.79 3.98
N ALA A 169 7.74 -21.06 4.05
CA ALA A 169 8.29 -22.43 4.12
C ALA A 169 8.32 -23.02 5.54
N SER A 170 7.86 -22.27 6.56
CA SER A 170 7.95 -22.70 7.96
C SER A 170 7.00 -23.84 8.30
N PRO A 171 7.30 -24.65 9.33
CA PRO A 171 6.36 -25.65 9.85
C PRO A 171 5.07 -25.05 10.39
N GLU A 172 5.12 -23.84 10.96
CA GLU A 172 4.01 -23.10 11.52
C GLU A 172 3.02 -22.73 10.40
N THR A 173 3.51 -22.27 9.24
CA THR A 173 2.68 -22.02 8.05
C THR A 173 2.04 -23.31 7.55
N SER A 174 2.80 -24.41 7.51
CA SER A 174 2.26 -25.70 7.11
C SER A 174 1.16 -26.21 8.04
N ALA A 175 1.24 -25.90 9.34
CA ALA A 175 0.22 -26.26 10.34
C ALA A 175 -1.07 -25.43 10.16
N ALA A 176 -0.96 -24.20 9.69
CA ALA A 176 -2.10 -23.31 9.42
C ALA A 176 -2.85 -23.63 8.11
N ALA A 177 -2.24 -24.40 7.21
CA ALA A 177 -2.84 -24.71 5.91
C ALA A 177 -4.17 -25.45 6.02
N GLY A 178 -5.15 -25.05 5.21
CA GLY A 178 -6.51 -25.59 5.22
C GLY A 178 -7.42 -24.98 6.30
N THR A 179 -6.91 -24.04 7.14
CA THR A 179 -7.75 -23.31 8.09
C THR A 179 -8.81 -22.49 7.36
N ARG A 180 -10.06 -22.66 7.74
CA ARG A 180 -11.19 -21.90 7.19
C ARG A 180 -11.32 -20.57 7.91
N ILE A 181 -11.23 -19.49 7.18
CA ILE A 181 -11.23 -18.15 7.75
C ILE A 181 -12.40 -17.31 7.23
N LEU A 182 -12.79 -16.32 8.03
CA LEU A 182 -13.61 -15.20 7.60
C LEU A 182 -12.84 -13.90 7.86
N PHE A 183 -12.56 -13.12 6.83
CA PHE A 183 -11.99 -11.80 6.98
C PHE A 183 -13.06 -10.72 6.79
N VAL A 184 -13.16 -9.81 7.75
CA VAL A 184 -14.16 -8.74 7.79
C VAL A 184 -13.48 -7.38 7.92
N ARG A 185 -13.75 -6.49 7.00
CA ARG A 185 -13.39 -5.07 7.12
C ARG A 185 -14.53 -4.35 7.83
N ALA A 186 -14.30 -3.96 9.09
CA ALA A 186 -15.32 -3.41 9.97
C ALA A 186 -15.26 -1.88 10.04
N GLY A 187 -16.35 -1.23 9.67
CA GLY A 187 -16.59 0.18 9.92
C GLY A 187 -17.42 0.40 11.19
N SER A 188 -17.75 1.65 11.48
CA SER A 188 -18.54 2.05 12.67
C SER A 188 -20.03 1.65 12.63
N THR A 189 -20.50 1.02 11.54
CA THR A 189 -21.89 0.57 11.37
C THR A 189 -21.96 -0.77 10.67
N ALA A 190 -23.07 -1.48 10.83
CA ALA A 190 -23.31 -2.75 10.14
C ALA A 190 -23.24 -2.61 8.60
N SER A 191 -23.73 -1.50 8.03
CA SER A 191 -23.71 -1.25 6.59
C SER A 191 -22.30 -0.99 6.03
N SER A 192 -21.38 -0.49 6.86
CA SER A 192 -19.97 -0.27 6.52
C SER A 192 -19.07 -1.47 6.88
N THR A 193 -19.64 -2.56 7.40
CA THR A 193 -18.92 -3.77 7.80
C THR A 193 -19.16 -4.86 6.77
N LYS A 194 -18.08 -5.30 6.08
CA LYS A 194 -18.14 -6.17 4.92
C LYS A 194 -17.10 -7.29 5.02
N ALA A 195 -17.50 -8.50 4.68
CA ALA A 195 -16.53 -9.57 4.36
C ALA A 195 -15.76 -9.19 3.09
N LYS A 196 -14.52 -9.66 2.98
CA LYS A 196 -13.66 -9.42 1.82
C LYS A 196 -13.09 -10.73 1.30
N THR A 197 -12.92 -10.75 -0.02
CA THR A 197 -12.29 -11.86 -0.76
C THR A 197 -10.81 -11.56 -1.03
N SER A 198 -10.06 -12.56 -1.52
CA SER A 198 -8.67 -12.38 -1.94
C SER A 198 -8.52 -11.38 -3.10
N ALA A 199 -9.54 -11.23 -3.95
CA ALA A 199 -9.54 -10.24 -5.02
C ALA A 199 -9.81 -8.79 -4.54
N GLU A 200 -10.21 -8.61 -3.26
CA GLU A 200 -10.64 -7.30 -2.75
C GLU A 200 -9.76 -6.74 -1.64
N HIS A 201 -8.89 -7.56 -1.03
CA HIS A 201 -8.08 -7.11 0.10
C HIS A 201 -6.78 -7.90 0.25
N PHE A 202 -5.66 -7.19 0.38
CA PHE A 202 -4.32 -7.77 0.47
C PHE A 202 -4.14 -8.77 1.63
N VAL A 203 -4.82 -8.57 2.77
CA VAL A 203 -4.78 -9.53 3.90
C VAL A 203 -5.38 -10.88 3.50
N CYS A 204 -6.42 -10.87 2.69
CA CYS A 204 -7.01 -12.12 2.19
C CYS A 204 -6.08 -12.85 1.22
N GLU A 205 -5.28 -12.11 0.44
CA GLU A 205 -4.23 -12.69 -0.40
C GLU A 205 -3.13 -13.30 0.45
N MET A 206 -2.61 -12.59 1.47
CA MET A 206 -1.65 -13.14 2.44
C MET A 206 -2.17 -14.43 3.09
N LEU A 207 -3.43 -14.45 3.54
CA LEU A 207 -4.04 -15.63 4.13
C LEU A 207 -4.18 -16.80 3.13
N ALA A 208 -4.41 -16.49 1.85
CA ALA A 208 -4.42 -17.51 0.79
C ALA A 208 -3.01 -18.07 0.54
N GLU A 209 -1.96 -17.25 0.54
CA GLU A 209 -0.56 -17.69 0.45
C GLU A 209 -0.13 -18.54 1.64
N LEU A 210 -0.70 -18.29 2.84
CA LEU A 210 -0.55 -19.16 4.02
C LEU A 210 -1.37 -20.46 3.94
N GLY A 211 -2.09 -20.68 2.84
CA GLY A 211 -2.89 -21.88 2.59
C GLY A 211 -4.26 -21.90 3.27
N CYS A 212 -4.75 -20.76 3.74
CA CYS A 212 -6.08 -20.65 4.35
C CYS A 212 -7.21 -20.64 3.30
N GLU A 213 -8.38 -21.10 3.69
CA GLU A 213 -9.60 -21.10 2.89
C GLU A 213 -10.54 -19.99 3.37
N ASN A 214 -10.59 -18.87 2.66
CA ASN A 214 -11.52 -17.78 2.98
C ASN A 214 -12.94 -18.15 2.49
N ILE A 215 -13.89 -18.29 3.41
CA ILE A 215 -15.27 -18.65 3.09
C ILE A 215 -15.97 -17.61 2.18
N ALA A 216 -15.50 -16.36 2.17
CA ALA A 216 -16.00 -15.33 1.29
C ALA A 216 -15.63 -15.56 -0.19
N ASN A 217 -14.58 -16.33 -0.50
CA ASN A 217 -14.19 -16.64 -1.88
C ASN A 217 -15.13 -17.65 -2.54
N ALA A 218 -15.80 -18.49 -1.76
CA ALA A 218 -16.61 -19.61 -2.29
C ALA A 218 -18.00 -19.18 -2.77
N SER A 219 -18.49 -17.99 -2.40
CA SER A 219 -19.86 -17.58 -2.69
C SER A 219 -20.02 -16.05 -2.65
N ASN A 220 -20.89 -15.55 -3.54
CA ASN A 220 -21.29 -14.12 -3.53
C ASN A 220 -22.28 -13.77 -2.39
N GLN A 221 -22.58 -14.70 -1.49
CA GLN A 221 -23.54 -14.46 -0.39
C GLN A 221 -23.04 -13.47 0.65
N LEU A 222 -21.74 -13.18 0.68
CA LEU A 222 -21.10 -12.23 1.58
C LEU A 222 -20.70 -10.91 0.89
N SER A 223 -20.96 -10.73 -0.41
CA SER A 223 -20.54 -9.55 -1.18
C SER A 223 -21.18 -8.24 -0.70
N ASP A 224 -22.46 -8.28 -0.32
CA ASP A 224 -23.20 -7.07 0.05
C ASP A 224 -23.35 -6.89 1.56
N ASN A 225 -23.46 -7.99 2.29
CA ASN A 225 -23.66 -8.00 3.75
C ASN A 225 -23.09 -9.28 4.38
N LEU A 226 -23.03 -9.31 5.72
CA LEU A 226 -22.66 -10.49 6.50
C LEU A 226 -23.89 -11.42 6.62
N ASN A 227 -24.13 -12.26 5.60
CA ASN A 227 -25.21 -13.24 5.61
C ASN A 227 -24.94 -14.30 6.70
N MET A 228 -25.63 -14.18 7.85
CA MET A 228 -25.41 -15.04 9.01
C MET A 228 -25.80 -16.49 8.78
N GLU A 229 -26.80 -16.77 7.94
CA GLU A 229 -27.17 -18.16 7.60
C GLU A 229 -26.02 -18.85 6.87
N TYR A 230 -25.38 -18.16 5.92
CA TYR A 230 -24.22 -18.66 5.22
C TYR A 230 -23.01 -18.80 6.16
N ILE A 231 -22.71 -17.78 6.97
CA ILE A 231 -21.57 -17.83 7.92
C ILE A 231 -21.74 -18.98 8.93
N LEU A 232 -22.95 -19.20 9.46
CA LEU A 232 -23.24 -20.33 10.37
C LEU A 232 -23.10 -21.70 9.68
N THR A 233 -23.44 -21.78 8.40
CA THR A 233 -23.31 -23.02 7.62
C THR A 233 -21.84 -23.34 7.35
N GLU A 234 -21.05 -22.33 7.03
CA GLU A 234 -19.62 -22.46 6.74
C GLU A 234 -18.78 -22.61 8.01
N ASP A 235 -19.20 -22.06 9.15
CA ASP A 235 -18.61 -22.14 10.49
C ASP A 235 -17.07 -22.01 10.48
N PRO A 236 -16.51 -20.82 10.19
CA PRO A 236 -15.08 -20.62 10.04
C PRO A 236 -14.33 -20.95 11.35
N ASP A 237 -13.06 -21.41 11.20
CA ASP A 237 -12.17 -21.75 12.31
C ASP A 237 -11.64 -20.49 13.00
N VAL A 238 -11.39 -19.43 12.20
CA VAL A 238 -10.81 -18.16 12.65
C VAL A 238 -11.54 -17.00 11.98
N ILE A 239 -11.76 -15.91 12.74
CA ILE A 239 -12.33 -14.67 12.22
C ILE A 239 -11.35 -13.53 12.44
N PHE A 240 -11.02 -12.81 11.38
CA PHE A 240 -10.18 -11.62 11.41
C PHE A 240 -11.00 -10.37 11.14
N PHE A 241 -10.81 -9.32 11.95
CA PHE A 241 -11.38 -8.00 11.73
C PHE A 241 -10.27 -6.97 11.49
N SER A 242 -10.39 -6.19 10.40
CA SER A 242 -9.60 -4.98 10.15
C SER A 242 -10.49 -3.77 10.35
N LEU A 243 -10.16 -2.89 11.32
CA LEU A 243 -10.96 -1.72 11.66
C LEU A 243 -10.72 -0.58 10.66
N MET A 244 -11.81 0.11 10.26
CA MET A 244 -11.82 1.16 9.27
C MET A 244 -12.44 2.46 9.81
N GLY A 245 -11.84 3.60 9.48
CA GLY A 245 -12.28 4.91 9.94
C GLY A 245 -11.92 5.15 11.40
N ASP A 246 -12.90 5.61 12.20
CA ASP A 246 -12.77 5.75 13.65
C ASP A 246 -12.65 4.37 14.29
N ALA A 247 -11.49 4.10 14.88
CA ALA A 247 -11.16 2.77 15.39
C ALA A 247 -12.02 2.37 16.60
N ASP A 248 -12.31 3.31 17.50
CA ASP A 248 -13.11 3.05 18.70
C ASP A 248 -14.56 2.74 18.32
N ALA A 249 -15.16 3.55 17.42
CA ALA A 249 -16.51 3.30 16.94
C ALA A 249 -16.61 2.01 16.10
N ALA A 250 -15.56 1.65 15.36
CA ALA A 250 -15.53 0.39 14.62
C ALA A 250 -15.38 -0.82 15.56
N LEU A 251 -14.57 -0.70 16.63
CA LEU A 251 -14.43 -1.74 17.65
C LEU A 251 -15.72 -1.95 18.42
N ASP A 252 -16.41 -0.86 18.81
CA ASP A 252 -17.72 -0.96 19.47
C ASP A 252 -18.74 -1.70 18.58
N ASN A 253 -18.77 -1.40 17.27
CA ASN A 253 -19.62 -2.11 16.33
C ASN A 253 -19.25 -3.59 16.20
N VAL A 254 -17.96 -3.97 16.23
CA VAL A 254 -17.53 -5.36 16.23
C VAL A 254 -17.97 -6.07 17.53
N ASN A 255 -17.82 -5.43 18.68
CA ASN A 255 -18.25 -5.97 19.98
C ASN A 255 -19.77 -6.19 20.01
N ASP A 256 -20.55 -5.23 19.52
CA ASP A 256 -22.01 -5.36 19.37
C ASP A 256 -22.38 -6.53 18.46
N LEU A 257 -21.68 -6.69 17.36
CA LEU A 257 -21.88 -7.76 16.39
C LEU A 257 -21.56 -9.12 17.01
N LEU A 258 -20.41 -9.27 17.67
CA LEU A 258 -20.00 -10.51 18.34
C LEU A 258 -20.91 -10.86 19.51
N SER A 259 -21.57 -9.90 20.18
CA SER A 259 -22.52 -10.14 21.27
C SER A 259 -23.85 -10.76 20.82
N GLN A 260 -24.16 -10.74 19.53
CA GLN A 260 -25.42 -11.26 18.98
C GLN A 260 -25.48 -12.80 19.10
N PRO A 261 -26.67 -13.39 19.41
CA PRO A 261 -26.81 -14.83 19.60
C PRO A 261 -26.36 -15.67 18.42
N ALA A 262 -26.46 -15.17 17.18
CA ALA A 262 -26.03 -15.87 15.98
C ALA A 262 -24.50 -15.99 15.92
N TRP A 263 -23.77 -14.92 16.22
CA TRP A 263 -22.30 -14.93 16.27
C TRP A 263 -21.76 -15.80 17.40
N GLN A 264 -22.44 -15.82 18.54
CA GLN A 264 -22.07 -16.66 19.69
C GLN A 264 -22.21 -18.18 19.41
N GLN A 265 -22.84 -18.59 18.30
CA GLN A 265 -22.93 -19.99 17.88
C GLN A 265 -21.71 -20.42 17.06
N LEU A 266 -20.96 -19.47 16.46
CA LEU A 266 -19.78 -19.79 15.66
C LEU A 266 -18.68 -20.42 16.51
N ARG A 267 -18.01 -21.43 15.98
CA ARG A 267 -16.88 -22.10 16.64
C ARG A 267 -15.77 -21.11 16.96
N ALA A 268 -15.36 -20.27 16.00
CA ALA A 268 -14.31 -19.25 16.20
C ALA A 268 -14.60 -18.35 17.41
N VAL A 269 -15.87 -17.91 17.60
CA VAL A 269 -16.23 -17.05 18.72
C VAL A 269 -16.20 -17.80 20.05
N ARG A 270 -16.70 -19.05 20.08
CA ARG A 270 -16.71 -19.84 21.31
C ARG A 270 -15.32 -20.28 21.79
N GLU A 271 -14.40 -20.45 20.84
CA GLU A 271 -13.03 -20.90 21.10
C GLU A 271 -12.04 -19.74 21.26
N GLY A 272 -12.51 -18.48 21.09
CA GLY A 272 -11.67 -17.30 21.21
C GLY A 272 -10.78 -17.02 19.99
N ASN A 273 -11.06 -17.66 18.86
CA ASN A 273 -10.31 -17.50 17.62
C ASN A 273 -10.83 -16.31 16.79
N VAL A 274 -10.96 -15.16 17.44
CA VAL A 274 -11.38 -13.89 16.83
C VAL A 274 -10.28 -12.87 17.05
N HIS A 275 -9.75 -12.31 15.98
CA HIS A 275 -8.60 -11.40 16.03
C HIS A 275 -8.95 -10.03 15.46
N ILE A 276 -8.71 -8.98 16.25
CA ILE A 276 -8.71 -7.60 15.78
C ILE A 276 -7.30 -7.29 15.29
N LEU A 277 -7.16 -7.09 13.99
CA LEU A 277 -5.85 -6.88 13.37
C LEU A 277 -5.30 -5.47 13.63
N PRO A 278 -4.01 -5.31 13.97
CA PRO A 278 -3.37 -4.01 14.12
C PRO A 278 -3.52 -3.13 12.87
N LYS A 279 -4.02 -1.90 13.07
CA LYS A 279 -4.36 -0.97 11.99
C LYS A 279 -3.16 -0.61 11.12
N ASP A 280 -2.01 -0.44 11.70
CA ASP A 280 -0.76 -0.05 11.02
C ASP A 280 -0.17 -1.14 10.12
N LEU A 281 -0.56 -2.42 10.34
CA LEU A 281 -0.16 -3.55 9.49
C LEU A 281 -1.23 -4.00 8.50
N PHE A 282 -2.54 -3.78 8.82
CA PHE A 282 -3.61 -4.47 8.10
C PHE A 282 -4.74 -3.55 7.59
N HIS A 283 -4.72 -2.26 7.99
CA HIS A 283 -5.57 -1.24 7.38
C HIS A 283 -4.79 -0.44 6.32
N PHE A 284 -3.56 -0.03 6.67
CA PHE A 284 -2.58 0.51 5.72
C PHE A 284 -1.78 -0.63 5.08
N LYS A 285 -1.09 -0.35 3.97
CA LYS A 285 -0.15 -1.32 3.40
C LYS A 285 1.05 -1.46 4.33
N PRO A 286 1.53 -2.66 4.64
CA PRO A 286 2.62 -2.88 5.61
C PRO A 286 3.98 -2.31 5.16
N ASN A 287 4.20 -2.17 3.85
CA ASN A 287 5.43 -1.67 3.23
C ASN A 287 6.68 -2.44 3.74
N ALA A 288 7.64 -1.79 4.39
CA ALA A 288 8.83 -2.48 4.93
C ALA A 288 8.52 -3.52 6.03
N ARG A 289 7.27 -3.62 6.47
CA ARG A 289 6.81 -4.52 7.55
C ARG A 289 5.98 -5.70 7.04
N TRP A 290 6.05 -6.04 5.74
CA TRP A 290 5.32 -7.19 5.21
C TRP A 290 5.65 -8.50 5.93
N ALA A 291 6.93 -8.78 6.24
CA ALA A 291 7.31 -9.98 6.97
C ALA A 291 6.72 -10.02 8.39
N GLU A 292 6.67 -8.87 9.08
CA GLU A 292 6.00 -8.75 10.39
C GLU A 292 4.50 -9.04 10.28
N ALA A 293 3.84 -8.57 9.22
CA ALA A 293 2.44 -8.86 8.98
C ALA A 293 2.18 -10.36 8.71
N TYR A 294 3.05 -11.03 7.92
CA TYR A 294 2.96 -12.48 7.74
C TYR A 294 3.18 -13.22 9.05
N ALA A 295 4.22 -12.88 9.82
CA ALA A 295 4.50 -13.50 11.12
C ALA A 295 3.31 -13.36 12.07
N TYR A 296 2.70 -12.16 12.13
CA TYR A 296 1.50 -11.93 12.93
C TYR A 296 0.34 -12.85 12.55
N LEU A 297 0.06 -13.01 11.25
CA LEU A 297 -1.02 -13.90 10.78
C LEU A 297 -0.73 -15.37 11.08
N ILE A 298 0.53 -15.80 10.91
CA ILE A 298 0.97 -17.17 11.25
C ILE A 298 0.75 -17.44 12.74
N ASP A 299 1.16 -16.51 13.61
CA ASP A 299 0.99 -16.61 15.07
C ASP A 299 -0.50 -16.66 15.44
N ALA A 300 -1.33 -15.82 14.84
CA ALA A 300 -2.77 -15.81 15.08
C ALA A 300 -3.44 -17.12 14.66
N LEU A 301 -3.06 -17.67 13.50
CA LEU A 301 -3.57 -18.95 13.00
C LEU A 301 -3.17 -20.14 13.88
N ASN A 302 -2.02 -20.08 14.53
CA ASN A 302 -1.54 -21.12 15.47
C ASN A 302 -1.94 -20.89 16.93
N GLY A 303 -2.80 -19.90 17.21
CA GLY A 303 -3.34 -19.63 18.55
C GLY A 303 -2.41 -18.86 19.50
N ALA A 304 -1.26 -18.33 19.01
CA ALA A 304 -0.30 -17.62 19.84
C ALA A 304 -0.76 -16.20 20.25
N ASN A 305 -1.70 -15.60 19.54
CA ASN A 305 -2.17 -14.21 19.73
C ASN A 305 -3.57 -14.11 20.39
N ALA A 306 -4.12 -15.19 20.93
CA ALA A 306 -5.45 -15.19 21.57
C ALA A 306 -5.52 -14.33 22.84
N ASP A 307 -4.36 -13.96 23.44
CA ASP A 307 -4.27 -13.22 24.71
C ASP A 307 -3.99 -11.70 24.52
N ALA A 308 -3.97 -11.17 23.29
CA ALA A 308 -3.56 -9.79 22.98
C ALA A 308 -4.71 -8.82 22.64
N ALA A 309 -5.97 -9.21 22.85
CA ALA A 309 -7.17 -8.41 22.58
C ALA A 309 -7.84 -7.86 23.85
#